data_a549ec135b6bb69efe3abb1955d8fec6
#
_entry.id   a549ec135b6bb69efe3abb1955d8fec6
#
_cell.length_a   1.000
_cell.length_b   1.000
_cell.length_c   1.000
_cell.angle_alpha   90.00
_cell.angle_beta   90.00
_cell.angle_gamma   90.00
#
_symmetry.space_group_name_H-M   'P 1'
#
loop_
_entity.id
_entity.type
_entity.pdbx_description
1 polymer ?
#
loop_
_entity_poly.entity_id
_entity_poly.type
_entity_poly.pdbx_seq_one_letter_code
_entity_poly.pdbx_strand_id
1 'polypeptide(L)'
;MPELPEVETVCRSLRPHLLGRRIEAVDVRERRLRVPVDILRVERLAGKRIESVDRVAKYILLRLTGASVWLFHLGMSGKLICAANNTPRQKHDHIVVDLDDGAQLRYHDPRRFGLAIVSHADELGELSQLRRLGVDPFAETLTGEYLFSFTRASERRIRDLLLDQQIVAGLGNIYANEVLAMVRVKPTT
;
A
#
# COMPACT_ATOMS: atom_id res chain seq x y z
N MET A 1 2.72 11.70 3.98
CA MET A 1 2.15 10.34 3.79
C MET A 1 2.67 9.86 2.45
N PRO A 2 3.25 8.66 2.34
CA PRO A 2 3.63 8.13 1.04
C PRO A 2 2.42 8.13 0.08
N GLU A 3 2.60 8.70 -1.09
CA GLU A 3 1.64 8.72 -2.18
C GLU A 3 2.01 7.63 -3.21
N LEU A 4 1.32 7.55 -4.31
CA LEU A 4 1.52 6.50 -5.32
C LEU A 4 3.00 6.34 -5.77
N PRO A 5 3.76 7.41 -6.12
CA PRO A 5 5.13 7.27 -6.59
C PRO A 5 6.08 6.73 -5.51
N GLU A 6 5.92 7.17 -4.25
CA GLU A 6 6.73 6.67 -3.14
C GLU A 6 6.41 5.19 -2.87
N VAL A 7 5.13 4.80 -2.94
CA VAL A 7 4.72 3.40 -2.77
C VAL A 7 5.26 2.52 -3.91
N GLU A 8 5.22 3.01 -5.15
CA GLU A 8 5.83 2.30 -6.30
C GLU A 8 7.34 2.16 -6.12
N THR A 9 8.01 3.19 -5.63
CA THR A 9 9.46 3.13 -5.33
C THR A 9 9.76 2.05 -4.30
N VAL A 10 8.94 1.95 -3.24
CA VAL A 10 9.07 0.88 -2.24
C VAL A 10 8.85 -0.50 -2.90
N CYS A 11 7.80 -0.68 -3.71
CA CYS A 11 7.59 -1.94 -4.42
C CYS A 11 8.79 -2.32 -5.29
N ARG A 12 9.32 -1.38 -6.06
CA ARG A 12 10.52 -1.62 -6.89
C ARG A 12 11.74 -2.00 -6.08
N SER A 13 11.95 -1.37 -4.94
CA SER A 13 13.08 -1.70 -4.06
C SER A 13 12.94 -3.07 -3.39
N LEU A 14 11.72 -3.53 -3.14
CA LEU A 14 11.44 -4.82 -2.51
C LEU A 14 11.52 -5.99 -3.50
N ARG A 15 11.09 -5.79 -4.76
CA ARG A 15 11.01 -6.87 -5.77
C ARG A 15 12.27 -7.74 -5.84
N PRO A 16 13.49 -7.21 -6.02
CA PRO A 16 14.69 -8.02 -6.17
C PRO A 16 15.03 -8.86 -4.92
N HIS A 17 14.54 -8.47 -3.76
CA HIS A 17 14.80 -9.12 -2.49
C HIS A 17 13.73 -10.13 -2.09
N LEU A 18 12.50 -9.95 -2.57
CA LEU A 18 11.35 -10.74 -2.14
C LEU A 18 10.88 -11.78 -3.15
N LEU A 19 11.06 -11.53 -4.46
CA LEU A 19 10.55 -12.45 -5.48
C LEU A 19 11.14 -13.84 -5.34
N GLY A 20 10.27 -14.86 -5.29
CA GLY A 20 10.65 -16.26 -5.16
C GLY A 20 11.03 -16.66 -3.74
N ARG A 21 11.16 -15.75 -2.78
CA ARG A 21 11.49 -16.08 -1.39
C ARG A 21 10.34 -16.78 -0.70
N ARG A 22 10.67 -17.70 0.20
CA ARG A 22 9.71 -18.38 1.08
C ARG A 22 9.71 -17.72 2.45
N ILE A 23 8.52 -17.50 2.98
CA ILE A 23 8.33 -17.06 4.35
C ILE A 23 8.60 -18.24 5.28
N GLU A 24 9.58 -18.12 6.17
CA GLU A 24 9.87 -19.16 7.18
C GLU A 24 9.07 -18.94 8.45
N ALA A 25 9.03 -17.71 8.92
CA ALA A 25 8.28 -17.34 10.11
C ALA A 25 7.78 -15.90 10.04
N VAL A 26 6.75 -15.59 10.80
CA VAL A 26 6.25 -14.22 10.98
C VAL A 26 6.09 -13.93 12.47
N ASP A 27 6.75 -12.87 12.95
CA ASP A 27 6.66 -12.36 14.32
C ASP A 27 5.83 -11.06 14.31
N VAL A 28 4.62 -11.09 14.88
CA VAL A 28 3.75 -9.92 15.04
C VAL A 28 3.88 -9.38 16.45
N ARG A 29 4.70 -8.35 16.62
CA ARG A 29 5.04 -7.75 17.92
C ARG A 29 4.01 -6.72 18.39
N GLU A 30 3.31 -6.06 17.45
CA GLU A 30 2.22 -5.13 17.76
C GLU A 30 1.08 -5.36 16.76
N ARG A 31 -0.04 -5.84 17.28
CA ARG A 31 -1.24 -6.12 16.49
C ARG A 31 -2.16 -4.91 16.30
N ARG A 32 -2.01 -3.87 17.13
CA ARG A 32 -2.88 -2.69 17.13
C ARG A 32 -2.41 -1.65 16.11
N LEU A 33 -2.49 -1.97 14.83
CA LEU A 33 -2.39 -1.03 13.72
C LEU A 33 -3.75 -0.36 13.49
N ARG A 34 -3.86 0.49 12.44
CA ARG A 34 -5.15 1.11 12.05
C ARG A 34 -6.29 0.09 11.90
N VAL A 35 -5.97 -1.07 11.35
CA VAL A 35 -6.79 -2.27 11.38
C VAL A 35 -6.02 -3.31 12.19
N PRO A 36 -6.62 -3.94 13.21
CA PRO A 36 -5.93 -4.97 13.98
C PRO A 36 -5.42 -6.10 13.09
N VAL A 37 -4.18 -6.52 13.32
CA VAL A 37 -3.58 -7.63 12.57
C VAL A 37 -4.23 -8.94 12.98
N ASP A 38 -4.73 -9.68 12.02
CA ASP A 38 -5.25 -11.04 12.22
C ASP A 38 -4.08 -12.03 12.31
N ILE A 39 -3.72 -12.39 13.54
CA ILE A 39 -2.59 -13.28 13.83
C ILE A 39 -2.77 -14.65 13.16
N LEU A 40 -3.97 -15.21 13.20
CA LEU A 40 -4.22 -16.54 12.64
C LEU A 40 -4.05 -16.57 11.12
N ARG A 41 -4.47 -15.50 10.43
CA ARG A 41 -4.25 -15.38 8.99
C ARG A 41 -2.77 -15.17 8.67
N VAL A 42 -2.05 -14.38 9.48
CA VAL A 42 -0.62 -14.11 9.30
C VAL A 42 0.23 -15.34 9.55
N GLU A 43 -0.05 -16.12 10.58
CA GLU A 43 0.66 -17.38 10.87
C GLU A 43 0.58 -18.39 9.73
N ARG A 44 -0.55 -18.43 9.01
CA ARG A 44 -0.75 -19.29 7.83
C ARG A 44 0.09 -18.89 6.61
N LEU A 45 0.82 -17.78 6.67
CA LEU A 45 1.74 -17.38 5.60
C LEU A 45 3.08 -18.12 5.68
N ALA A 46 3.42 -18.73 6.81
CA ALA A 46 4.62 -19.56 6.93
C ALA A 46 4.60 -20.70 5.89
N GLY A 47 5.72 -20.93 5.24
CA GLY A 47 5.89 -21.89 4.14
C GLY A 47 5.49 -21.36 2.76
N LYS A 48 4.75 -20.26 2.67
CA LYS A 48 4.33 -19.68 1.36
C LYS A 48 5.48 -18.94 0.69
N ARG A 49 5.45 -18.94 -0.65
CA ARG A 49 6.44 -18.26 -1.49
C ARG A 49 5.84 -16.96 -2.04
N ILE A 50 6.66 -15.92 -2.08
CA ILE A 50 6.29 -14.61 -2.64
C ILE A 50 6.37 -14.68 -4.16
N GLU A 51 5.26 -14.54 -4.85
CA GLU A 51 5.13 -14.63 -6.31
C GLU A 51 5.24 -13.26 -6.98
N SER A 52 4.69 -12.21 -6.36
CA SER A 52 4.84 -10.85 -6.87
C SER A 52 4.78 -9.80 -5.76
N VAL A 53 5.29 -8.61 -6.08
CA VAL A 53 5.17 -7.38 -5.28
C VAL A 53 4.55 -6.33 -6.16
N ASP A 54 3.28 -6.05 -5.94
CA ASP A 54 2.47 -5.17 -6.77
C ASP A 54 2.04 -3.91 -6.00
N ARG A 55 1.62 -2.89 -6.75
CA ARG A 55 1.00 -1.68 -6.20
C ARG A 55 -0.43 -1.55 -6.69
N VAL A 56 -1.33 -1.21 -5.79
CA VAL A 56 -2.67 -0.71 -6.12
C VAL A 56 -2.88 0.59 -5.35
N ALA A 57 -3.00 1.71 -6.05
CA ALA A 57 -3.06 3.04 -5.44
C ALA A 57 -1.89 3.29 -4.45
N LYS A 58 -2.18 3.43 -3.16
CA LYS A 58 -1.20 3.61 -2.08
C LYS A 58 -0.95 2.33 -1.27
N TYR A 59 -1.37 1.18 -1.80
CA TYR A 59 -1.21 -0.13 -1.16
C TYR A 59 -0.11 -0.94 -1.85
N ILE A 60 0.63 -1.70 -1.04
CA ILE A 60 1.58 -2.72 -1.49
C ILE A 60 0.90 -4.07 -1.32
N LEU A 61 0.93 -4.90 -2.34
CA LEU A 61 0.39 -6.25 -2.33
C LEU A 61 1.53 -7.24 -2.52
N LEU A 62 1.75 -8.10 -1.54
CA LEU A 62 2.57 -9.30 -1.72
C LEU A 62 1.63 -10.44 -2.09
N ARG A 63 1.72 -10.92 -3.32
CA ARG A 63 1.01 -12.12 -3.75
C ARG A 63 1.84 -13.34 -3.39
N LEU A 64 1.19 -14.34 -2.83
CA LEU A 64 1.83 -15.52 -2.27
C LEU A 64 1.19 -16.79 -2.86
N THR A 65 1.94 -17.87 -2.88
CA THR A 65 1.43 -19.18 -3.30
C THR A 65 0.13 -19.53 -2.56
N GLY A 66 -0.77 -20.26 -3.26
CA GLY A 66 -2.09 -20.63 -2.73
C GLY A 66 -3.05 -19.44 -2.65
N ALA A 67 -2.96 -18.53 -3.63
CA ALA A 67 -3.84 -17.38 -3.80
C ALA A 67 -3.95 -16.46 -2.55
N SER A 68 -2.96 -16.51 -1.66
CA SER A 68 -2.90 -15.59 -0.52
C SER A 68 -2.33 -14.25 -0.95
N VAL A 69 -2.86 -13.18 -0.39
CA VAL A 69 -2.34 -11.82 -0.62
C VAL A 69 -2.17 -11.12 0.70
N TRP A 70 -1.01 -10.51 0.88
CA TRP A 70 -0.74 -9.66 2.04
C TRP A 70 -0.72 -8.20 1.61
N LEU A 71 -1.72 -7.45 2.02
CA LEU A 71 -1.94 -6.04 1.71
C LEU A 71 -1.31 -5.17 2.80
N PHE A 72 -0.46 -4.21 2.40
CA PHE A 72 0.10 -3.20 3.30
C PHE A 72 -0.28 -1.80 2.85
N HIS A 73 -0.49 -0.92 3.83
CA HIS A 73 -0.55 0.52 3.63
C HIS A 73 0.40 1.20 4.62
N LEU A 74 1.23 2.11 4.14
CA LEU A 74 2.30 2.68 4.95
C LEU A 74 1.81 3.79 5.92
N GLY A 75 0.56 4.21 5.79
CA GLY A 75 0.04 5.33 6.61
C GLY A 75 0.84 6.60 6.37
N MET A 76 1.31 7.23 7.43
CA MET A 76 2.10 8.47 7.34
C MET A 76 3.59 8.25 7.59
N SER A 77 3.95 7.26 8.38
CA SER A 77 5.32 7.00 8.85
C SER A 77 5.78 5.57 8.63
N GLY A 78 4.91 4.73 8.10
CA GLY A 78 5.19 3.32 7.87
C GLY A 78 6.26 3.14 6.80
N LYS A 79 7.06 2.10 6.99
CA LYS A 79 8.07 1.62 6.06
C LYS A 79 7.97 0.10 5.94
N LEU A 80 8.15 -0.41 4.75
CA LEU A 80 8.31 -1.83 4.50
C LEU A 80 9.70 -2.02 3.89
N ILE A 81 10.59 -2.68 4.62
CA ILE A 81 12.02 -2.74 4.29
C ILE A 81 12.57 -4.15 4.41
N CYS A 82 13.53 -4.49 3.55
CA CYS A 82 14.35 -5.67 3.72
C CYS A 82 15.58 -5.34 4.56
N ALA A 83 15.91 -6.20 5.51
CA ALA A 83 17.07 -6.06 6.39
C ALA A 83 17.78 -7.43 6.52
N ALA A 84 19.09 -7.40 6.75
CA ALA A 84 19.82 -8.61 7.12
C ALA A 84 19.37 -9.08 8.52
N ASN A 85 19.37 -10.39 8.74
CA ASN A 85 18.90 -10.99 10.00
C ASN A 85 19.67 -10.47 11.24
N ASN A 86 20.95 -10.17 11.07
CA ASN A 86 21.80 -9.62 12.14
C ASN A 86 21.58 -8.12 12.39
N THR A 87 20.76 -7.44 11.61
CA THR A 87 20.40 -6.03 11.84
C THR A 87 19.55 -5.92 13.11
N PRO A 88 19.95 -5.09 14.11
CA PRO A 88 19.15 -4.93 15.33
C PRO A 88 17.71 -4.51 15.03
N ARG A 89 16.74 -5.16 15.69
CA ARG A 89 15.33 -4.80 15.57
C ARG A 89 15.05 -3.46 16.26
N GLN A 90 14.25 -2.64 15.64
CA GLN A 90 13.86 -1.33 16.19
C GLN A 90 12.55 -1.45 17.00
N LYS A 91 12.33 -0.47 17.88
CA LYS A 91 11.13 -0.40 18.75
C LYS A 91 9.82 -0.51 17.99
N HIS A 92 9.76 0.03 16.77
CA HIS A 92 8.53 0.12 15.96
C HIS A 92 8.50 -0.84 14.77
N ASP A 93 9.36 -1.87 14.77
CA ASP A 93 9.26 -3.01 13.86
C ASP A 93 8.10 -3.89 14.38
N HIS A 94 6.91 -3.63 13.89
CA HIS A 94 5.68 -4.25 14.40
C HIS A 94 5.43 -5.64 13.83
N ILE A 95 5.90 -5.88 12.60
CA ILE A 95 5.84 -7.20 11.95
C ILE A 95 7.23 -7.48 11.39
N VAL A 96 7.75 -8.65 11.68
CA VAL A 96 9.03 -9.14 11.17
C VAL A 96 8.79 -10.49 10.50
N VAL A 97 9.21 -10.62 9.26
CA VAL A 97 9.07 -11.81 8.43
C VAL A 97 10.45 -12.36 8.16
N ASP A 98 10.72 -13.57 8.62
CA ASP A 98 11.96 -14.28 8.30
C ASP A 98 11.82 -14.97 6.94
N LEU A 99 12.83 -14.82 6.08
CA LEU A 99 12.87 -15.36 4.71
C LEU A 99 13.91 -16.49 4.61
N ASP A 100 13.73 -17.37 3.63
CA ASP A 100 14.56 -18.57 3.40
C ASP A 100 16.02 -18.29 3.01
N ASP A 101 16.39 -17.06 2.75
CA ASP A 101 17.77 -16.62 2.52
C ASP A 101 18.44 -15.97 3.75
N GLY A 102 17.76 -15.99 4.90
CA GLY A 102 18.22 -15.37 6.12
C GLY A 102 18.01 -13.84 6.18
N ALA A 103 17.38 -13.23 5.17
CA ALA A 103 16.95 -11.84 5.23
C ALA A 103 15.62 -11.71 5.98
N GLN A 104 15.27 -10.48 6.36
CA GLN A 104 13.99 -10.17 6.99
C GLN A 104 13.25 -9.09 6.20
N LEU A 105 11.93 -9.27 6.02
CA LEU A 105 11.04 -8.18 5.66
C LEU A 105 10.46 -7.60 6.95
N ARG A 106 10.59 -6.29 7.14
CA ARG A 106 10.14 -5.60 8.36
C ARG A 106 9.12 -4.52 8.04
N TYR A 107 8.00 -4.54 8.76
CA TYR A 107 7.03 -3.46 8.75
C TYR A 107 7.24 -2.57 9.98
N HIS A 108 7.79 -1.38 9.74
CA HIS A 108 8.11 -0.38 10.75
C HIS A 108 7.11 0.77 10.68
N ASP A 109 6.38 1.10 11.76
CA ASP A 109 5.41 2.21 11.76
C ASP A 109 5.25 2.85 13.14
N PRO A 110 6.04 3.88 13.48
CA PRO A 110 5.99 4.53 14.78
C PRO A 110 4.60 5.06 15.17
N ARG A 111 3.80 5.50 14.19
CA ARG A 111 2.49 6.10 14.43
C ARG A 111 1.34 5.11 14.36
N ARG A 112 1.56 3.91 13.84
CA ARG A 112 0.56 2.84 13.66
C ARG A 112 -0.66 3.25 12.83
N PHE A 113 -0.47 4.18 11.88
CA PHE A 113 -1.50 4.67 10.96
C PHE A 113 -1.60 3.83 9.68
N GLY A 114 -0.68 2.91 9.50
CA GLY A 114 -0.73 1.95 8.42
C GLY A 114 -1.57 0.72 8.77
N LEU A 115 -1.57 -0.24 7.88
CA LEU A 115 -2.25 -1.52 8.07
C LEU A 115 -1.48 -2.65 7.39
N ALA A 116 -1.76 -3.87 7.84
CA ALA A 116 -1.30 -5.11 7.23
C ALA A 116 -2.45 -6.12 7.29
N ILE A 117 -3.02 -6.48 6.14
CA ILE A 117 -4.20 -7.33 6.04
C ILE A 117 -3.87 -8.53 5.16
N VAL A 118 -4.11 -9.75 5.65
CA VAL A 118 -4.03 -10.97 4.87
C VAL A 118 -5.42 -11.31 4.33
N SER A 119 -5.50 -11.59 3.04
CA SER A 119 -6.72 -11.96 2.33
C SER A 119 -6.46 -13.06 1.31
N HIS A 120 -7.51 -13.60 0.70
CA HIS A 120 -7.44 -14.44 -0.49
C HIS A 120 -7.57 -13.57 -1.75
N ALA A 121 -6.99 -14.01 -2.86
CA ALA A 121 -7.02 -13.24 -4.11
C ALA A 121 -8.45 -12.94 -4.59
N ASP A 122 -9.36 -13.89 -4.43
CA ASP A 122 -10.78 -13.77 -4.83
C ASP A 122 -11.54 -12.76 -3.94
N GLU A 123 -11.07 -12.53 -2.71
CA GLU A 123 -11.68 -11.62 -1.75
C GLU A 123 -11.16 -10.17 -1.85
N LEU A 124 -10.12 -9.93 -2.66
CA LEU A 124 -9.47 -8.61 -2.73
C LEU A 124 -10.42 -7.49 -3.12
N GLY A 125 -11.30 -7.74 -4.08
CA GLY A 125 -12.29 -6.77 -4.55
C GLY A 125 -13.31 -6.37 -3.49
N GLU A 126 -13.55 -7.23 -2.50
CA GLU A 126 -14.50 -6.99 -1.41
C GLU A 126 -13.87 -6.24 -0.23
N LEU A 127 -12.55 -6.15 -0.17
CA LEU A 127 -11.89 -5.41 0.89
C LEU A 127 -12.30 -3.94 0.86
N SER A 128 -12.78 -3.43 1.98
CA SER A 128 -13.21 -2.03 2.13
C SER A 128 -12.13 -1.02 1.70
N GLN A 129 -10.88 -1.42 1.75
CA GLN A 129 -9.71 -0.66 1.37
C GLN A 129 -9.56 -0.51 -0.15
N LEU A 130 -10.03 -1.47 -0.92
CA LEU A 130 -9.82 -1.55 -2.38
C LEU A 130 -11.12 -1.37 -3.19
N ARG A 131 -12.26 -1.88 -2.70
CA ARG A 131 -13.52 -1.94 -3.45
C ARG A 131 -14.07 -0.61 -3.96
N ARG A 132 -13.64 0.50 -3.35
CA ARG A 132 -14.11 1.85 -3.68
C ARG A 132 -13.01 2.74 -4.28
N LEU A 133 -11.87 2.16 -4.65
CA LEU A 133 -10.84 2.93 -5.31
C LEU A 133 -11.30 3.35 -6.70
N GLY A 134 -11.06 4.62 -7.01
CA GLY A 134 -11.25 5.18 -8.34
C GLY A 134 -10.14 4.76 -9.31
N VAL A 135 -10.00 5.50 -10.37
CA VAL A 135 -9.06 5.20 -11.46
C VAL A 135 -7.62 5.40 -11.01
N ASP A 136 -6.71 4.51 -11.43
CA ASP A 136 -5.27 4.74 -11.29
C ASP A 136 -4.86 5.93 -12.18
N PRO A 137 -3.99 6.86 -11.71
CA PRO A 137 -3.55 8.02 -12.50
C PRO A 137 -2.87 7.68 -13.83
N PHE A 138 -2.37 6.46 -13.99
CA PHE A 138 -1.73 6.00 -15.23
C PHE A 138 -2.65 5.13 -16.11
N ALA A 139 -3.90 4.93 -15.70
CA ALA A 139 -4.85 4.19 -16.52
C ALA A 139 -5.34 5.05 -17.69
N GLU A 140 -5.51 4.44 -18.86
CA GLU A 140 -6.09 5.09 -20.05
C GLU A 140 -7.52 5.62 -19.80
N THR A 141 -8.20 5.06 -18.81
CA THR A 141 -9.55 5.50 -18.40
C THR A 141 -9.57 6.83 -17.64
N LEU A 142 -8.41 7.34 -17.17
CA LEU A 142 -8.32 8.68 -16.60
C LEU A 142 -8.27 9.72 -17.72
N THR A 143 -9.42 10.08 -18.23
CA THR A 143 -9.57 11.10 -19.28
C THR A 143 -10.03 12.45 -18.74
N GLY A 144 -9.94 13.51 -19.56
CA GLY A 144 -10.51 14.81 -19.22
C GLY A 144 -12.03 14.74 -19.00
N GLU A 145 -12.75 13.94 -19.81
CA GLU A 145 -14.19 13.71 -19.68
C GLU A 145 -14.52 13.01 -18.36
N TYR A 146 -13.71 12.02 -17.96
CA TYR A 146 -13.87 11.35 -16.67
C TYR A 146 -13.81 12.38 -15.53
N LEU A 147 -12.76 13.19 -15.46
CA LEU A 147 -12.64 14.22 -14.42
C LEU A 147 -13.74 15.27 -14.50
N PHE A 148 -14.09 15.70 -15.71
CA PHE A 148 -15.16 16.67 -15.93
C PHE A 148 -16.51 16.20 -15.41
N SER A 149 -16.82 14.89 -15.52
CA SER A 149 -18.06 14.35 -15.00
C SER A 149 -18.23 14.55 -13.49
N PHE A 150 -17.13 14.49 -12.72
CA PHE A 150 -17.16 14.75 -11.28
C PHE A 150 -17.14 16.23 -10.93
N THR A 151 -16.42 17.06 -11.70
CA THR A 151 -16.36 18.52 -11.43
C THR A 151 -17.67 19.18 -11.74
N ARG A 152 -18.34 18.82 -12.84
CA ARG A 152 -19.63 19.41 -13.27
C ARG A 152 -20.76 19.16 -12.25
N ALA A 153 -20.72 18.04 -11.53
CA ALA A 153 -21.76 17.63 -10.60
C ALA A 153 -21.45 18.01 -9.14
N SER A 154 -20.39 18.80 -8.89
CA SER A 154 -19.90 19.04 -7.53
C SER A 154 -19.50 20.49 -7.31
N GLU A 155 -19.85 21.03 -6.14
CA GLU A 155 -19.34 22.32 -5.63
C GLU A 155 -18.05 22.17 -4.82
N ARG A 156 -17.51 20.96 -4.73
CA ARG A 156 -16.24 20.68 -4.04
C ARG A 156 -15.09 21.34 -4.79
N ARG A 157 -14.09 21.78 -4.03
CA ARG A 157 -12.85 22.32 -4.63
C ARG A 157 -12.17 21.24 -5.48
N ILE A 158 -11.61 21.64 -6.62
CA ILE A 158 -10.91 20.71 -7.52
C ILE A 158 -9.83 19.89 -6.79
N ARG A 159 -9.11 20.51 -5.85
CA ARG A 159 -8.14 19.82 -5.02
C ARG A 159 -8.76 18.70 -4.22
N ASP A 160 -9.93 18.90 -3.62
CA ASP A 160 -10.60 17.92 -2.78
C ASP A 160 -11.14 16.74 -3.62
N LEU A 161 -11.51 16.99 -4.89
CA LEU A 161 -11.86 15.95 -5.85
C LEU A 161 -10.63 15.09 -6.22
N LEU A 162 -9.48 15.73 -6.47
CA LEU A 162 -8.23 15.01 -6.77
C LEU A 162 -7.71 14.19 -5.57
N LEU A 163 -8.01 14.61 -4.35
CA LEU A 163 -7.64 13.87 -3.13
C LEU A 163 -8.57 12.70 -2.82
N ASP A 164 -9.75 12.68 -3.43
CA ASP A 164 -10.73 11.62 -3.22
C ASP A 164 -10.27 10.32 -3.90
N GLN A 165 -9.90 9.36 -3.07
CA GLN A 165 -9.40 8.07 -3.55
C GLN A 165 -10.46 7.26 -4.31
N GLN A 166 -11.74 7.65 -4.25
CA GLN A 166 -12.82 7.04 -5.03
C GLN A 166 -12.92 7.64 -6.44
N ILE A 167 -12.28 8.77 -6.69
CA ILE A 167 -12.23 9.41 -8.00
C ILE A 167 -10.89 9.08 -8.65
N VAL A 168 -9.77 9.51 -8.03
CA VAL A 168 -8.43 9.22 -8.52
C VAL A 168 -7.63 8.54 -7.41
N ALA A 169 -7.32 7.27 -7.59
CA ALA A 169 -6.67 6.46 -6.58
C ALA A 169 -5.15 6.68 -6.59
N GLY A 170 -4.57 7.01 -5.43
CA GLY A 170 -3.11 7.13 -5.30
C GLY A 170 -2.58 8.55 -5.17
N LEU A 171 -3.33 9.59 -5.56
CA LEU A 171 -2.95 10.98 -5.34
C LEU A 171 -3.10 11.36 -3.87
N GLY A 172 -2.19 12.20 -3.39
CA GLY A 172 -2.28 12.85 -2.10
C GLY A 172 -2.00 14.34 -2.21
N ASN A 173 -1.70 14.99 -1.09
CA ASN A 173 -1.55 16.44 -1.03
C ASN A 173 -0.42 16.98 -1.90
N ILE A 174 0.69 16.24 -2.02
CA ILE A 174 1.84 16.70 -2.80
C ILE A 174 1.45 16.72 -4.27
N TYR A 175 1.10 15.56 -4.83
CA TYR A 175 0.83 15.45 -6.26
C TYR A 175 -0.43 16.18 -6.70
N ALA A 176 -1.48 16.26 -5.89
CA ALA A 176 -2.64 17.08 -6.21
C ALA A 176 -2.27 18.57 -6.36
N ASN A 177 -1.44 19.11 -5.47
CA ASN A 177 -1.00 20.51 -5.58
C ASN A 177 -0.03 20.71 -6.75
N GLU A 178 0.92 19.77 -6.99
CA GLU A 178 1.84 19.86 -8.12
C GLU A 178 1.11 19.85 -9.47
N VAL A 179 0.15 18.94 -9.66
CA VAL A 179 -0.67 18.90 -10.89
C VAL A 179 -1.42 20.20 -11.09
N LEU A 180 -2.08 20.72 -10.06
CA LEU A 180 -2.82 21.99 -10.16
C LEU A 180 -1.90 23.17 -10.47
N ALA A 181 -0.71 23.22 -9.86
CA ALA A 181 0.29 24.23 -10.15
C ALA A 181 0.77 24.17 -11.60
N MET A 182 1.04 22.97 -12.13
CA MET A 182 1.48 22.77 -13.51
C MET A 182 0.44 23.26 -14.53
N VAL A 183 -0.84 23.02 -14.27
CA VAL A 183 -1.93 23.45 -15.17
C VAL A 183 -2.49 24.85 -14.82
N ARG A 184 -1.88 25.54 -13.84
CA ARG A 184 -2.24 26.90 -13.38
C ARG A 184 -3.70 27.02 -12.92
N VAL A 185 -4.24 25.97 -12.31
CA VAL A 185 -5.57 25.97 -11.69
C VAL A 185 -5.42 26.20 -10.20
N LYS A 186 -6.21 27.13 -9.64
CA LYS A 186 -6.17 27.39 -8.20
C LYS A 186 -6.76 26.20 -7.42
N PRO A 187 -6.14 25.76 -6.31
CA PRO A 187 -6.65 24.63 -5.50
C PRO A 187 -8.06 24.88 -4.92
N THR A 188 -8.45 26.14 -4.85
CA THR A 188 -9.75 26.59 -4.30
C THR A 188 -10.85 26.76 -5.34
N THR A 189 -10.53 26.50 -6.60
CA THR A 189 -11.51 26.53 -7.70
C THR A 189 -12.50 25.39 -7.56
#